data_9e77e37855113279bcfb21308e2ca81a
#
_entry.id   9e77e37855113279bcfb21308e2ca81a
#
_cell.length_a   1.000
_cell.length_b   1.000
_cell.length_c   1.000
_cell.angle_alpha   90.00
_cell.angle_beta   90.00
_cell.angle_gamma   90.00
#
_symmetry.space_group_name_H-M   'P 1'
#
loop_
_entity.id
_entity.type
_entity.pdbx_description
1 polymer ?
#
loop_
_entity_poly.entity_id
_entity_poly.type
_entity_poly.pdbx_seq_one_letter_code
_entity_poly.pdbx_strand_id
1 'polypeptide(L)'
;MGEQAMSNDTPSRRDFLKTAAASLLVVFTDEEVIKGAILQDEKPVGPPVKFGVIGLGQWGKEILASLARSPSAQVTAICDPYESAVTKGKEIAPKAATFSDYRKLLESPDVEAVIIATPTPQHKEIAIAAIQAGKHVYCEAPLATTVEDARAIAMAAQAAPKIKFQSGLQGRSNALYRHVSKFVKTGVLGTPAQVTAQWNKKQSWRRMAATPERERDLNWRLSKATSAGLIGEIGIHHLDLTNWYLKSQPVAASGYSALVNWKDGRDVPDTVQCVIEYPNNVRMIFSSTLVSSFSESFTVFQGSNSSLIMREKRSWLIKEADSPLLGWEVYARKEEVHNETGIAMVADATKIIEAGKEPGKDGSVEPTQTALYLALDGFARAIRTDAATPSSALDGYVATVATIKANEAALAGTRIPFDKSWFELK
;
A
#
# COMPACT_ATOMS: atom_id res chain seq x y z
N MET A 1 0.20 -70.28 13.19
CA MET A 1 1.18 -69.30 12.70
C MET A 1 0.53 -68.60 11.50
N GLY A 2 -0.04 -67.44 11.71
CA GLY A 2 -0.68 -66.62 10.67
C GLY A 2 0.11 -65.31 10.52
N GLU A 3 0.74 -65.15 9.37
CA GLU A 3 1.40 -63.90 8.97
C GLU A 3 0.33 -62.84 8.67
N GLN A 4 0.29 -61.78 9.48
CA GLN A 4 -0.43 -60.58 9.10
C GLN A 4 0.43 -59.72 8.15
N ALA A 5 0.02 -59.68 6.91
CA ALA A 5 0.56 -58.73 5.93
C ALA A 5 0.20 -57.29 6.33
N MET A 6 1.18 -56.48 6.69
CA MET A 6 1.07 -55.05 6.79
C MET A 6 0.89 -54.44 5.42
N SER A 7 -0.28 -53.87 5.13
CA SER A 7 -0.50 -53.08 3.93
C SER A 7 0.29 -51.75 4.07
N ASN A 8 1.31 -51.57 3.25
CA ASN A 8 2.01 -50.32 3.06
C ASN A 8 1.14 -49.39 2.16
N ASP A 9 0.11 -48.77 2.75
CA ASP A 9 -0.61 -47.69 2.09
C ASP A 9 0.19 -46.39 2.27
N THR A 10 1.11 -46.15 1.35
CA THR A 10 1.71 -44.80 1.19
C THR A 10 0.65 -43.87 0.63
N PRO A 11 0.28 -42.78 1.31
CA PRO A 11 -0.73 -41.85 0.82
C PRO A 11 -0.33 -41.30 -0.55
N SER A 12 -1.28 -41.26 -1.48
CA SER A 12 -1.02 -40.73 -2.81
C SER A 12 -0.62 -39.24 -2.72
N ARG A 13 0.18 -38.77 -3.71
CA ARG A 13 0.53 -37.36 -3.85
C ARG A 13 -0.69 -36.42 -3.73
N ARG A 14 -1.83 -36.88 -4.23
CA ARG A 14 -3.10 -36.13 -4.22
C ARG A 14 -3.72 -36.05 -2.83
N ASP A 15 -3.62 -37.11 -2.02
CA ASP A 15 -4.15 -37.14 -0.65
C ASP A 15 -3.26 -36.35 0.30
N PHE A 16 -1.95 -36.38 0.09
CA PHE A 16 -1.00 -35.53 0.81
C PHE A 16 -1.21 -34.04 0.49
N LEU A 17 -1.45 -33.68 -0.78
CA LEU A 17 -1.77 -32.29 -1.17
C LEU A 17 -3.08 -31.81 -0.58
N LYS A 18 -4.10 -32.67 -0.47
CA LYS A 18 -5.36 -32.35 0.21
C LYS A 18 -5.15 -32.14 1.71
N THR A 19 -4.32 -32.98 2.34
CA THR A 19 -3.99 -32.87 3.78
C THR A 19 -3.11 -31.65 4.06
N ALA A 20 -2.15 -31.33 3.18
CA ALA A 20 -1.32 -30.14 3.27
C ALA A 20 -2.12 -28.85 3.04
N ALA A 21 -3.05 -28.86 2.08
CA ALA A 21 -3.98 -27.75 1.84
C ALA A 21 -4.96 -27.59 3.04
N ALA A 22 -5.45 -28.69 3.61
CA ALA A 22 -6.27 -28.68 4.81
C ALA A 22 -5.48 -28.21 6.05
N SER A 23 -4.22 -28.57 6.19
CA SER A 23 -3.33 -28.10 7.28
C SER A 23 -3.01 -26.61 7.15
N LEU A 24 -2.88 -26.09 5.94
CA LEU A 24 -2.79 -24.65 5.67
C LEU A 24 -4.10 -23.93 6.01
N LEU A 25 -5.25 -24.56 5.73
CA LEU A 25 -6.57 -24.04 6.11
C LEU A 25 -6.77 -24.02 7.65
N VAL A 26 -6.26 -25.01 8.39
CA VAL A 26 -6.41 -25.10 9.85
C VAL A 26 -5.54 -24.07 10.59
N VAL A 27 -4.42 -23.65 10.02
CA VAL A 27 -3.57 -22.56 10.59
C VAL A 27 -4.20 -21.17 10.39
N PHE A 28 -5.17 -21.05 9.50
CA PHE A 28 -5.82 -19.78 9.11
C PHE A 28 -7.31 -19.72 9.49
N THR A 29 -7.71 -20.22 10.66
CA THR A 29 -9.10 -20.15 11.17
C THR A 29 -9.55 -18.75 11.63
N ASP A 30 -8.79 -17.69 11.41
CA ASP A 30 -9.28 -16.33 11.56
C ASP A 30 -10.22 -16.01 10.40
N GLU A 31 -11.52 -15.91 10.69
CA GLU A 31 -12.59 -15.62 9.70
C GLU A 31 -12.30 -14.35 8.89
N GLU A 32 -11.61 -13.36 9.47
CA GLU A 32 -11.17 -12.15 8.76
C GLU A 32 -10.09 -12.43 7.71
N VAL A 33 -9.23 -13.42 7.95
CA VAL A 33 -8.16 -13.79 7.00
C VAL A 33 -8.73 -14.50 5.79
N ILE A 34 -9.75 -15.34 5.98
CA ILE A 34 -10.44 -16.05 4.87
C ILE A 34 -11.26 -15.06 4.04
N LYS A 35 -12.02 -14.17 4.66
CA LYS A 35 -12.77 -13.11 3.95
C LYS A 35 -11.88 -12.18 3.15
N GLY A 36 -10.64 -11.93 3.62
CA GLY A 36 -9.69 -11.07 2.91
C GLY A 36 -8.93 -11.71 1.74
N ALA A 37 -8.91 -13.03 1.61
CA ALA A 37 -8.15 -13.74 0.57
C ALA A 37 -8.89 -13.89 -0.78
N ILE A 38 -10.19 -13.63 -0.82
CA ILE A 38 -11.10 -13.98 -1.93
C ILE A 38 -11.35 -12.81 -2.91
N LEU A 39 -10.63 -11.68 -2.83
CA LEU A 39 -11.02 -10.44 -3.51
C LEU A 39 -10.66 -10.34 -5.01
N GLN A 40 -10.06 -11.33 -5.66
CA GLN A 40 -9.56 -11.14 -7.03
C GLN A 40 -10.56 -11.45 -8.17
N ASP A 41 -11.62 -12.24 -7.93
CA ASP A 41 -12.61 -12.60 -8.96
C ASP A 41 -14.05 -12.62 -8.45
N GLU A 42 -14.34 -11.93 -7.35
CA GLU A 42 -15.70 -11.87 -6.85
C GLU A 42 -16.57 -10.96 -7.70
N LYS A 43 -17.76 -11.44 -8.05
CA LYS A 43 -18.80 -10.62 -8.67
C LYS A 43 -19.05 -9.36 -7.83
N PRO A 44 -19.40 -8.24 -8.46
CA PRO A 44 -19.75 -7.02 -7.73
C PRO A 44 -20.82 -7.32 -6.68
N VAL A 45 -20.65 -6.75 -5.48
CA VAL A 45 -21.64 -6.87 -4.42
C VAL A 45 -22.56 -5.64 -4.46
N GLY A 46 -23.78 -5.83 -4.91
CA GLY A 46 -24.75 -4.74 -5.04
C GLY A 46 -24.48 -3.81 -6.24
N PRO A 47 -25.17 -2.67 -6.31
CA PRO A 47 -24.99 -1.69 -7.38
C PRO A 47 -23.60 -1.03 -7.27
N PRO A 48 -23.00 -0.57 -8.39
CA PRO A 48 -21.74 0.17 -8.37
C PRO A 48 -21.80 1.38 -7.43
N VAL A 49 -20.73 1.62 -6.68
CA VAL A 49 -20.60 2.83 -5.83
C VAL A 49 -20.37 4.03 -6.73
N LYS A 50 -21.12 5.11 -6.50
CA LYS A 50 -21.03 6.37 -7.23
C LYS A 50 -19.88 7.22 -6.68
N PHE A 51 -18.80 7.34 -7.43
CA PHE A 51 -17.59 8.05 -7.02
C PHE A 51 -17.50 9.46 -7.60
N GLY A 52 -17.09 10.42 -6.76
CA GLY A 52 -16.50 11.69 -7.14
C GLY A 52 -14.98 11.63 -7.02
N VAL A 53 -14.24 12.07 -8.04
CA VAL A 53 -12.77 12.16 -7.98
C VAL A 53 -12.36 13.63 -7.90
N ILE A 54 -11.63 14.00 -6.85
CA ILE A 54 -11.17 15.35 -6.55
C ILE A 54 -9.65 15.41 -6.73
N GLY A 55 -9.19 16.23 -7.68
CA GLY A 55 -7.81 16.30 -8.13
C GLY A 55 -7.56 15.43 -9.37
N LEU A 56 -7.41 16.08 -10.54
CA LEU A 56 -7.25 15.43 -11.84
C LEU A 56 -5.83 15.59 -12.39
N GLY A 57 -4.87 15.58 -11.49
CA GLY A 57 -3.45 15.49 -11.81
C GLY A 57 -3.10 14.17 -12.51
N GLN A 58 -1.82 13.85 -12.64
CA GLN A 58 -1.42 12.58 -13.25
C GLN A 58 -2.00 11.39 -12.47
N TRP A 59 -1.88 11.41 -11.13
CA TRP A 59 -2.35 10.33 -10.28
C TRP A 59 -3.88 10.22 -10.27
N GLY A 60 -4.60 11.34 -10.23
CA GLY A 60 -6.06 11.34 -10.35
C GLY A 60 -6.57 10.72 -11.66
N LYS A 61 -5.84 10.88 -12.77
CA LYS A 61 -6.15 10.19 -14.03
C LYS A 61 -5.89 8.69 -13.99
N GLU A 62 -4.84 8.24 -13.34
CA GLU A 62 -4.59 6.80 -13.09
C GLU A 62 -5.72 6.18 -12.24
N ILE A 63 -6.19 6.92 -11.23
CA ILE A 63 -7.35 6.54 -10.42
C ILE A 63 -8.61 6.44 -11.30
N LEU A 64 -8.91 7.45 -12.12
CA LEU A 64 -10.05 7.42 -13.05
C LEU A 64 -9.98 6.20 -13.98
N ALA A 65 -8.82 5.94 -14.58
CA ALA A 65 -8.61 4.79 -15.45
C ALA A 65 -8.79 3.45 -14.72
N SER A 66 -8.42 3.38 -13.44
CA SER A 66 -8.61 2.20 -12.61
C SER A 66 -10.09 2.00 -12.25
N LEU A 67 -10.80 3.05 -11.85
CA LEU A 67 -12.24 3.01 -11.55
C LEU A 67 -13.06 2.63 -12.79
N ALA A 68 -12.71 3.14 -13.96
CA ALA A 68 -13.40 2.83 -15.21
C ALA A 68 -13.38 1.32 -15.56
N ARG A 69 -12.43 0.57 -15.03
CA ARG A 69 -12.32 -0.89 -15.22
C ARG A 69 -13.02 -1.69 -14.13
N SER A 70 -13.34 -1.07 -12.99
CA SER A 70 -13.97 -1.78 -11.87
C SER A 70 -15.48 -1.88 -12.06
N PRO A 71 -16.06 -3.09 -12.06
CA PRO A 71 -17.49 -3.27 -12.10
C PRO A 71 -18.19 -2.84 -10.80
N SER A 72 -17.44 -2.65 -9.72
CA SER A 72 -17.95 -2.19 -8.41
C SER A 72 -18.03 -0.66 -8.30
N ALA A 73 -17.55 0.08 -9.32
CA ALA A 73 -17.44 1.53 -9.28
C ALA A 73 -18.10 2.21 -10.48
N GLN A 74 -18.67 3.38 -10.24
CA GLN A 74 -19.17 4.30 -11.27
C GLN A 74 -18.66 5.70 -10.96
N VAL A 75 -17.89 6.31 -11.87
CA VAL A 75 -17.48 7.70 -11.74
C VAL A 75 -18.64 8.58 -12.20
N THR A 76 -19.26 9.28 -11.25
CA THR A 76 -20.40 10.19 -11.50
C THR A 76 -20.01 11.65 -11.48
N ALA A 77 -18.88 12.01 -10.83
CA ALA A 77 -18.39 13.38 -10.71
C ALA A 77 -16.87 13.45 -10.76
N ILE A 78 -16.35 14.52 -11.35
CA ILE A 78 -14.91 14.85 -11.36
C ILE A 78 -14.73 16.31 -10.99
N CYS A 79 -13.66 16.65 -10.24
CA CYS A 79 -13.39 18.01 -9.78
C CYS A 79 -11.91 18.36 -9.90
N ASP A 80 -11.63 19.49 -10.52
CA ASP A 80 -10.33 20.15 -10.50
C ASP A 80 -10.54 21.63 -10.78
N PRO A 81 -9.85 22.58 -10.13
CA PRO A 81 -10.00 24.01 -10.39
C PRO A 81 -9.52 24.41 -11.80
N TYR A 82 -8.76 23.55 -12.47
CA TYR A 82 -8.21 23.84 -13.80
C TYR A 82 -8.99 23.13 -14.90
N GLU A 83 -9.61 23.91 -15.79
CA GLU A 83 -10.42 23.43 -16.90
C GLU A 83 -9.68 22.41 -17.78
N SER A 84 -8.39 22.64 -18.04
CA SER A 84 -7.57 21.71 -18.81
C SER A 84 -7.39 20.33 -18.16
N ALA A 85 -7.45 20.25 -16.83
CA ALA A 85 -7.43 18.99 -16.10
C ALA A 85 -8.80 18.30 -16.16
N VAL A 86 -9.88 19.09 -16.02
CA VAL A 86 -11.26 18.61 -16.17
C VAL A 86 -11.50 18.04 -17.57
N THR A 87 -11.08 18.74 -18.62
CA THR A 87 -11.21 18.28 -20.02
C THR A 87 -10.55 16.91 -20.21
N LYS A 88 -9.31 16.72 -19.73
CA LYS A 88 -8.62 15.42 -19.76
C LYS A 88 -9.29 14.35 -18.89
N GLY A 89 -9.89 14.74 -17.77
CA GLY A 89 -10.68 13.84 -16.95
C GLY A 89 -11.93 13.35 -17.65
N LYS A 90 -12.59 14.24 -18.43
CA LYS A 90 -13.78 13.90 -19.22
C LYS A 90 -13.48 12.91 -20.37
N GLU A 91 -12.27 12.89 -20.90
CA GLU A 91 -11.88 11.88 -21.89
C GLU A 91 -11.93 10.46 -21.29
N ILE A 92 -11.61 10.32 -20.00
CA ILE A 92 -11.63 9.02 -19.28
C ILE A 92 -13.02 8.72 -18.72
N ALA A 93 -13.71 9.73 -18.16
CA ALA A 93 -15.03 9.61 -17.55
C ALA A 93 -16.06 10.52 -18.26
N PRO A 94 -16.48 10.23 -19.51
CA PRO A 94 -17.27 11.13 -20.35
C PRO A 94 -18.67 11.44 -19.80
N LYS A 95 -19.22 10.55 -18.95
CA LYS A 95 -20.55 10.72 -18.35
C LYS A 95 -20.51 11.46 -17.00
N ALA A 96 -19.33 11.68 -16.40
CA ALA A 96 -19.22 12.32 -15.11
C ALA A 96 -19.60 13.80 -15.16
N ALA A 97 -20.32 14.30 -14.16
CA ALA A 97 -20.51 15.74 -13.96
C ALA A 97 -19.18 16.40 -13.61
N THR A 98 -19.00 17.67 -14.00
CA THR A 98 -17.74 18.41 -13.81
C THR A 98 -17.92 19.54 -12.82
N PHE A 99 -16.93 19.69 -11.94
CA PHE A 99 -16.91 20.73 -10.91
C PHE A 99 -15.53 21.39 -10.87
N SER A 100 -15.51 22.71 -10.62
CA SER A 100 -14.26 23.45 -10.33
C SER A 100 -14.03 23.63 -8.82
N ASP A 101 -15.07 23.45 -8.00
CA ASP A 101 -15.03 23.52 -6.54
C ASP A 101 -15.53 22.18 -5.95
N TYR A 102 -14.70 21.55 -5.13
CA TYR A 102 -15.04 20.26 -4.49
C TYR A 102 -16.26 20.37 -3.56
N ARG A 103 -16.55 21.55 -2.98
CA ARG A 103 -17.73 21.73 -2.12
C ARG A 103 -19.02 21.50 -2.90
N LYS A 104 -19.06 21.96 -4.15
CA LYS A 104 -20.19 21.72 -5.04
C LYS A 104 -20.32 20.26 -5.46
N LEU A 105 -19.19 19.55 -5.62
CA LEU A 105 -19.22 18.11 -5.84
C LEU A 105 -19.78 17.38 -4.63
N LEU A 106 -19.42 17.79 -3.40
CA LEU A 106 -19.90 17.18 -2.16
C LEU A 106 -21.42 17.37 -1.94
N GLU A 107 -22.01 18.46 -2.46
CA GLU A 107 -23.45 18.72 -2.42
C GLU A 107 -24.25 17.77 -3.35
N SER A 108 -23.58 17.11 -4.31
CA SER A 108 -24.26 16.25 -5.29
C SER A 108 -24.84 14.98 -4.64
N PRO A 109 -26.14 14.70 -4.85
CA PRO A 109 -26.76 13.44 -4.41
C PRO A 109 -26.27 12.22 -5.20
N ASP A 110 -25.70 12.44 -6.39
CA ASP A 110 -25.15 11.40 -7.25
C ASP A 110 -23.72 11.00 -6.88
N VAL A 111 -23.21 11.45 -5.73
CA VAL A 111 -21.91 11.06 -5.19
C VAL A 111 -22.11 10.39 -3.84
N GLU A 112 -21.73 9.12 -3.71
CA GLU A 112 -21.75 8.36 -2.46
C GLU A 112 -20.40 8.40 -1.75
N ALA A 113 -19.32 8.37 -2.54
CA ALA A 113 -17.95 8.33 -2.04
C ALA A 113 -17.05 9.28 -2.84
N VAL A 114 -16.01 9.79 -2.21
CA VAL A 114 -15.01 10.63 -2.89
C VAL A 114 -13.62 10.04 -2.79
N ILE A 115 -12.84 10.26 -3.84
CA ILE A 115 -11.41 9.97 -3.87
C ILE A 115 -10.66 11.28 -3.94
N ILE A 116 -9.80 11.52 -2.95
CA ILE A 116 -9.01 12.74 -2.80
C ILE A 116 -7.60 12.46 -3.30
N ALA A 117 -7.27 13.02 -4.46
CA ALA A 117 -5.98 12.91 -5.15
C ALA A 117 -5.35 14.29 -5.44
N THR A 118 -5.66 15.25 -4.59
CA THR A 118 -5.12 16.61 -4.61
C THR A 118 -3.69 16.66 -4.06
N PRO A 119 -2.99 17.80 -4.10
CA PRO A 119 -1.79 18.03 -3.29
C PRO A 119 -2.04 17.77 -1.81
N THR A 120 -1.08 17.12 -1.14
CA THR A 120 -1.20 16.69 0.27
C THR A 120 -1.67 17.78 1.25
N PRO A 121 -1.24 19.06 1.15
CA PRO A 121 -1.73 20.11 2.06
C PRO A 121 -3.24 20.35 2.00
N GLN A 122 -3.92 19.95 0.93
CA GLN A 122 -5.36 20.14 0.76
C GLN A 122 -6.18 18.97 1.33
N HIS A 123 -5.56 17.86 1.67
CA HIS A 123 -6.27 16.64 2.09
C HIS A 123 -7.15 16.88 3.32
N LYS A 124 -6.65 17.61 4.35
CA LYS A 124 -7.39 17.84 5.58
C LYS A 124 -8.73 18.52 5.34
N GLU A 125 -8.70 19.64 4.65
CA GLU A 125 -9.91 20.42 4.41
C GLU A 125 -10.94 19.60 3.62
N ILE A 126 -10.51 18.94 2.55
CA ILE A 126 -11.39 18.17 1.68
C ILE A 126 -11.93 16.93 2.38
N ALA A 127 -11.07 16.17 3.10
CA ALA A 127 -11.46 14.94 3.78
C ALA A 127 -12.48 15.21 4.90
N ILE A 128 -12.26 16.25 5.71
CA ILE A 128 -13.19 16.64 6.79
C ILE A 128 -14.52 17.11 6.20
N ALA A 129 -14.50 17.95 5.15
CA ALA A 129 -15.71 18.40 4.48
C ALA A 129 -16.50 17.23 3.86
N ALA A 130 -15.82 16.25 3.28
CA ALA A 130 -16.45 15.05 2.71
C ALA A 130 -17.12 14.20 3.79
N ILE A 131 -16.45 13.97 4.94
CA ILE A 131 -17.02 13.26 6.09
C ILE A 131 -18.26 13.99 6.61
N GLN A 132 -18.21 15.32 6.77
CA GLN A 132 -19.33 16.16 7.21
C GLN A 132 -20.51 16.14 6.23
N ALA A 133 -20.22 16.03 4.92
CA ALA A 133 -21.25 15.86 3.88
C ALA A 133 -21.80 14.43 3.80
N GLY A 134 -21.40 13.53 4.70
CA GLY A 134 -21.87 12.14 4.73
C GLY A 134 -21.29 11.25 3.62
N LYS A 135 -20.20 11.67 2.96
CA LYS A 135 -19.56 10.89 1.89
C LYS A 135 -18.51 9.95 2.45
N HIS A 136 -18.44 8.71 1.91
CA HIS A 136 -17.32 7.82 2.17
C HIS A 136 -16.04 8.40 1.54
N VAL A 137 -14.88 8.20 2.16
CA VAL A 137 -13.63 8.88 1.78
C VAL A 137 -12.51 7.90 1.51
N TYR A 138 -11.93 7.98 0.33
CA TYR A 138 -10.59 7.47 0.02
C TYR A 138 -9.66 8.68 -0.08
N CYS A 139 -8.66 8.76 0.79
CA CYS A 139 -7.70 9.86 0.80
C CYS A 139 -6.30 9.33 0.51
N GLU A 140 -5.63 9.88 -0.51
CA GLU A 140 -4.26 9.48 -0.86
C GLU A 140 -3.28 9.72 0.29
N ALA A 141 -2.19 8.94 0.28
CA ALA A 141 -1.13 9.01 1.27
C ALA A 141 0.02 9.93 0.78
N PRO A 142 0.65 10.68 1.70
CA PRO A 142 0.36 10.83 3.12
C PRO A 142 -0.95 11.61 3.37
N LEU A 143 -1.58 11.40 4.53
CA LEU A 143 -2.85 12.09 4.84
C LEU A 143 -2.67 13.60 4.97
N ALA A 144 -1.51 14.08 5.43
CA ALA A 144 -1.20 15.48 5.59
C ALA A 144 0.32 15.71 5.60
N THR A 145 0.72 16.99 5.62
CA THR A 145 2.13 17.40 5.76
C THR A 145 2.50 17.77 7.21
N THR A 146 1.52 17.81 8.11
CA THR A 146 1.73 18.05 9.55
C THR A 146 1.04 16.96 10.38
N VAL A 147 1.56 16.72 11.59
CA VAL A 147 0.99 15.74 12.53
C VAL A 147 -0.42 16.16 12.95
N GLU A 148 -0.62 17.46 13.20
CA GLU A 148 -1.89 18.05 13.64
C GLU A 148 -2.98 17.85 12.58
N ASP A 149 -2.67 18.10 11.32
CA ASP A 149 -3.62 17.95 10.22
C ASP A 149 -3.97 16.47 9.96
N ALA A 150 -2.96 15.58 10.02
CA ALA A 150 -3.18 14.14 9.92
C ALA A 150 -4.06 13.61 11.07
N ARG A 151 -3.83 14.11 12.30
CA ARG A 151 -4.64 13.81 13.48
C ARG A 151 -6.08 14.27 13.31
N ALA A 152 -6.28 15.50 12.82
CA ALA A 152 -7.62 16.04 12.58
C ALA A 152 -8.43 15.19 11.60
N ILE A 153 -7.81 14.69 10.51
CA ILE A 153 -8.45 13.76 9.57
C ILE A 153 -8.83 12.47 10.27
N ALA A 154 -7.89 11.85 11.00
CA ALA A 154 -8.12 10.57 11.65
C ALA A 154 -9.20 10.66 12.76
N MET A 155 -9.22 11.74 13.53
CA MET A 155 -10.26 12.01 14.53
C MET A 155 -11.63 12.22 13.88
N ALA A 156 -11.70 12.98 12.79
CA ALA A 156 -12.95 13.17 12.05
C ALA A 156 -13.51 11.85 11.52
N ALA A 157 -12.63 10.99 10.98
CA ALA A 157 -13.03 9.66 10.53
C ALA A 157 -13.49 8.77 11.69
N GLN A 158 -12.80 8.81 12.84
CA GLN A 158 -13.19 8.06 14.05
C GLN A 158 -14.53 8.51 14.62
N ALA A 159 -14.82 9.82 14.57
CA ALA A 159 -16.10 10.39 15.03
C ALA A 159 -17.29 10.03 14.12
N ALA A 160 -17.04 9.56 12.90
CA ALA A 160 -18.05 9.22 11.91
C ALA A 160 -18.00 7.71 11.51
N PRO A 161 -18.28 6.77 12.42
CA PRO A 161 -18.05 5.33 12.20
C PRO A 161 -18.90 4.73 11.07
N LYS A 162 -19.99 5.40 10.66
CA LYS A 162 -20.80 5.00 9.49
C LYS A 162 -20.14 5.36 8.16
N ILE A 163 -19.19 6.27 8.17
CA ILE A 163 -18.44 6.67 6.99
C ILE A 163 -17.24 5.76 6.84
N LYS A 164 -17.16 5.05 5.72
CA LYS A 164 -15.95 4.29 5.39
C LYS A 164 -14.85 5.25 5.00
N PHE A 165 -13.73 5.16 5.70
CA PHE A 165 -12.52 5.91 5.36
C PHE A 165 -11.43 4.91 4.97
N GLN A 166 -10.78 5.14 3.84
CA GLN A 166 -9.61 4.39 3.40
C GLN A 166 -8.46 5.32 3.08
N SER A 167 -7.30 5.04 3.66
CA SER A 167 -6.06 5.72 3.32
C SER A 167 -5.45 5.13 2.05
N GLY A 168 -4.77 5.94 1.23
CA GLY A 168 -4.12 5.53 -0.03
C GLY A 168 -2.90 4.62 0.15
N LEU A 169 -2.85 3.80 1.20
CA LEU A 169 -1.82 2.80 1.46
C LEU A 169 -2.09 1.53 0.65
N GLN A 170 -2.04 1.65 -0.67
CA GLN A 170 -2.47 0.63 -1.63
C GLN A 170 -1.69 -0.69 -1.52
N GLY A 171 -0.49 -0.70 -0.93
CA GLY A 171 0.27 -1.93 -0.65
C GLY A 171 -0.52 -2.95 0.17
N ARG A 172 -1.41 -2.49 1.07
CA ARG A 172 -2.29 -3.36 1.88
C ARG A 172 -3.36 -4.07 1.05
N SER A 173 -3.65 -3.59 -0.15
CA SER A 173 -4.55 -4.23 -1.12
C SER A 173 -3.81 -5.06 -2.17
N ASN A 174 -2.49 -4.97 -2.26
CA ASN A 174 -1.69 -5.77 -3.19
C ASN A 174 -1.86 -7.26 -2.88
N ALA A 175 -2.31 -8.04 -3.86
CA ALA A 175 -2.60 -9.46 -3.69
C ALA A 175 -1.38 -10.25 -3.20
N LEU A 176 -0.19 -9.96 -3.77
CA LEU A 176 1.06 -10.60 -3.37
C LEU A 176 1.43 -10.25 -1.92
N TYR A 177 1.34 -8.97 -1.54
CA TYR A 177 1.67 -8.52 -0.18
C TYR A 177 0.72 -9.14 0.86
N ARG A 178 -0.58 -9.24 0.54
CA ARG A 178 -1.55 -9.94 1.38
C ARG A 178 -1.27 -11.44 1.48
N HIS A 179 -0.88 -12.06 0.38
CA HIS A 179 -0.49 -13.47 0.39
C HIS A 179 0.74 -13.68 1.28
N VAL A 180 1.80 -12.92 1.08
CA VAL A 180 3.04 -12.99 1.85
C VAL A 180 2.82 -12.68 3.34
N SER A 181 1.91 -11.75 3.68
CA SER A 181 1.61 -11.43 5.08
C SER A 181 1.12 -12.63 5.88
N LYS A 182 0.49 -13.62 5.23
CA LYS A 182 0.05 -14.85 5.88
C LYS A 182 1.26 -15.67 6.35
N PHE A 183 2.30 -15.77 5.52
CA PHE A 183 3.54 -16.48 5.88
C PHE A 183 4.31 -15.74 6.97
N VAL A 184 4.37 -14.42 6.90
CA VAL A 184 5.00 -13.61 7.97
C VAL A 184 4.29 -13.85 9.32
N LYS A 185 2.96 -13.96 9.32
CA LYS A 185 2.17 -14.27 10.53
C LYS A 185 2.48 -15.64 11.12
N THR A 186 2.90 -16.63 10.31
CA THR A 186 3.32 -17.94 10.83
C THR A 186 4.71 -17.94 11.47
N GLY A 187 5.40 -16.80 11.48
CA GLY A 187 6.75 -16.69 12.04
C GLY A 187 7.86 -17.15 11.11
N VAL A 188 7.61 -17.23 9.80
CA VAL A 188 8.59 -17.69 8.80
C VAL A 188 9.92 -16.93 8.86
N LEU A 189 9.92 -15.67 9.26
CA LEU A 189 11.13 -14.88 9.44
C LEU A 189 11.94 -15.28 10.68
N GLY A 190 11.34 -15.98 11.67
CA GLY A 190 11.94 -16.13 12.99
C GLY A 190 11.95 -14.80 13.74
N THR A 191 13.06 -14.46 14.40
CA THR A 191 13.24 -13.15 15.05
C THR A 191 13.62 -12.11 14.00
N PRO A 192 12.77 -11.09 13.74
CA PRO A 192 13.13 -10.02 12.82
C PRO A 192 14.35 -9.24 13.32
N ALA A 193 15.33 -9.02 12.44
CA ALA A 193 16.56 -8.30 12.76
C ALA A 193 16.63 -6.93 12.07
N GLN A 194 16.35 -6.90 10.76
CA GLN A 194 16.55 -5.72 9.94
C GLN A 194 15.54 -5.69 8.80
N VAL A 195 15.19 -4.47 8.36
CA VAL A 195 14.46 -4.21 7.12
C VAL A 195 15.27 -3.25 6.26
N THR A 196 15.43 -3.58 4.98
CA THR A 196 16.04 -2.66 4.00
C THR A 196 15.01 -2.32 2.94
N ALA A 197 14.75 -1.03 2.74
CA ALA A 197 13.83 -0.55 1.73
C ALA A 197 14.46 0.51 0.85
N GLN A 198 14.14 0.46 -0.42
CA GLN A 198 14.65 1.39 -1.42
C GLN A 198 13.54 1.82 -2.38
N TRP A 199 13.62 3.09 -2.81
CA TRP A 199 12.91 3.55 -3.99
C TRP A 199 13.77 4.56 -4.77
N ASN A 200 14.20 4.18 -5.95
CA ASN A 200 15.05 4.97 -6.82
C ASN A 200 14.39 5.19 -8.17
N LYS A 201 14.35 6.43 -8.64
CA LYS A 201 13.84 6.74 -9.97
C LYS A 201 14.44 8.04 -10.49
N LYS A 202 15.14 7.99 -11.60
CA LYS A 202 15.70 9.20 -12.22
C LYS A 202 14.59 10.06 -12.83
N GLN A 203 14.16 11.07 -12.08
CA GLN A 203 13.12 12.02 -12.51
C GLN A 203 13.17 13.29 -11.65
N SER A 204 12.91 14.46 -12.24
CA SER A 204 12.89 15.70 -11.47
C SER A 204 11.58 15.94 -10.71
N TRP A 205 10.49 15.32 -11.10
CA TRP A 205 9.11 15.65 -10.70
C TRP A 205 8.64 17.03 -11.18
N ARG A 206 9.53 17.88 -11.69
CA ARG A 206 9.16 19.20 -12.18
C ARG A 206 8.26 19.11 -13.40
N ARG A 207 7.25 19.96 -13.43
CA ARG A 207 6.29 20.09 -14.52
C ARG A 207 6.19 21.53 -14.93
N MET A 208 6.17 21.77 -16.23
CA MET A 208 5.93 23.08 -16.81
C MET A 208 4.44 23.35 -16.91
N ALA A 209 4.04 24.60 -16.78
CA ALA A 209 2.68 25.08 -17.00
C ALA A 209 2.67 26.42 -17.73
N ALA A 210 1.50 26.77 -18.28
CA ALA A 210 1.34 28.00 -19.04
C ALA A 210 1.37 29.27 -18.16
N THR A 211 1.03 29.15 -16.88
CA THR A 211 1.05 30.26 -15.91
C THR A 211 1.90 29.93 -14.69
N PRO A 212 2.53 30.93 -14.05
CA PRO A 212 3.31 30.72 -12.84
C PRO A 212 2.49 30.12 -11.68
N GLU A 213 1.22 30.50 -11.54
CA GLU A 213 0.31 29.98 -10.51
C GLU A 213 0.11 28.47 -10.71
N ARG A 214 -0.23 28.06 -11.93
CA ARG A 214 -0.42 26.66 -12.28
C ARG A 214 0.89 25.88 -12.12
N GLU A 215 2.02 26.48 -12.45
CA GLU A 215 3.33 25.83 -12.28
C GLU A 215 3.63 25.57 -10.82
N ARG A 216 3.35 26.52 -9.91
CA ARG A 216 3.47 26.32 -8.45
C ARG A 216 2.61 25.16 -7.96
N ASP A 217 1.34 25.12 -8.36
CA ASP A 217 0.41 24.07 -7.94
C ASP A 217 0.79 22.69 -8.46
N LEU A 218 1.31 22.60 -9.68
CA LEU A 218 1.81 21.33 -10.22
C LEU A 218 3.09 20.84 -9.53
N ASN A 219 3.89 21.77 -9.03
CA ASN A 219 5.21 21.50 -8.44
C ASN A 219 5.23 21.56 -6.91
N TRP A 220 4.08 21.37 -6.27
CA TRP A 220 3.93 21.40 -4.82
C TRP A 220 4.90 20.43 -4.09
N ARG A 221 5.28 19.30 -4.72
CA ARG A 221 6.27 18.37 -4.17
C ARG A 221 7.70 18.91 -4.14
N LEU A 222 7.98 20.02 -4.80
CA LEU A 222 9.32 20.61 -4.88
C LEU A 222 9.57 21.67 -3.80
N SER A 223 8.55 21.98 -2.98
CA SER A 223 8.67 22.94 -1.88
C SER A 223 8.48 22.25 -0.53
N LYS A 224 9.40 22.49 0.41
CA LYS A 224 9.31 22.01 1.81
C LYS A 224 8.06 22.50 2.53
N ALA A 225 7.50 23.62 2.12
CA ALA A 225 6.27 24.16 2.70
C ALA A 225 5.02 23.33 2.37
N THR A 226 5.08 22.53 1.32
CA THR A 226 3.91 21.80 0.77
C THR A 226 4.13 20.30 0.59
N SER A 227 5.38 19.82 0.71
CA SER A 227 5.74 18.42 0.52
C SER A 227 6.22 17.78 1.82
N ALA A 228 5.87 16.52 2.01
CA ALA A 228 6.40 15.68 3.08
C ALA A 228 7.79 15.08 2.72
N GLY A 229 8.42 15.51 1.62
CA GLY A 229 9.70 15.00 1.15
C GLY A 229 9.64 13.57 0.62
N LEU A 230 10.77 13.02 0.19
CA LEU A 230 10.84 11.66 -0.35
C LEU A 230 10.40 10.58 0.65
N ILE A 231 10.67 10.80 1.94
CA ILE A 231 10.24 9.85 2.99
C ILE A 231 8.72 9.84 3.11
N GLY A 232 8.08 11.02 3.11
CA GLY A 232 6.63 11.14 3.22
C GLY A 232 5.90 10.74 1.94
N GLU A 233 6.35 11.22 0.77
CA GLU A 233 5.65 11.01 -0.50
C GLU A 233 5.79 9.57 -1.03
N ILE A 234 6.91 8.92 -0.74
CA ILE A 234 7.27 7.58 -1.25
C ILE A 234 7.55 6.60 -0.12
N GLY A 235 8.38 6.97 0.83
CA GLY A 235 8.81 6.10 1.93
C GLY A 235 7.65 5.60 2.79
N ILE A 236 6.54 6.34 2.82
CA ILE A 236 5.34 5.97 3.56
C ILE A 236 4.82 4.57 3.20
N HIS A 237 4.90 4.15 1.94
CA HIS A 237 4.44 2.83 1.51
C HIS A 237 5.34 1.70 2.04
N HIS A 238 6.65 1.92 2.10
CA HIS A 238 7.60 0.96 2.66
C HIS A 238 7.51 0.90 4.18
N LEU A 239 7.32 2.07 4.83
CA LEU A 239 7.15 2.16 6.27
C LEU A 239 5.84 1.50 6.71
N ASP A 240 4.73 1.73 6.00
CA ASP A 240 3.46 1.08 6.27
C ASP A 240 3.55 -0.44 6.11
N LEU A 241 4.19 -0.93 5.05
CA LEU A 241 4.44 -2.36 4.86
C LEU A 241 5.25 -2.95 6.03
N THR A 242 6.25 -2.21 6.51
CA THR A 242 7.08 -2.60 7.66
C THR A 242 6.25 -2.64 8.94
N ASN A 243 5.48 -1.60 9.23
CA ASN A 243 4.57 -1.55 10.38
C ASN A 243 3.58 -2.73 10.38
N TRP A 244 3.01 -3.02 9.22
CA TRP A 244 2.03 -4.09 9.03
C TRP A 244 2.64 -5.48 9.26
N TYR A 245 3.81 -5.75 8.66
CA TYR A 245 4.45 -7.07 8.75
C TYR A 245 5.06 -7.32 10.13
N LEU A 246 5.70 -6.31 10.72
CA LEU A 246 6.25 -6.41 12.08
C LEU A 246 5.17 -6.29 13.18
N LYS A 247 3.94 -5.87 12.83
CA LYS A 247 2.88 -5.51 13.80
C LYS A 247 3.41 -4.57 14.89
N SER A 248 4.18 -3.56 14.48
CA SER A 248 4.91 -2.67 15.38
C SER A 248 4.93 -1.25 14.82
N GLN A 249 5.10 -0.28 15.72
CA GLN A 249 5.26 1.13 15.37
C GLN A 249 6.71 1.56 15.62
N PRO A 250 7.26 2.49 14.83
CA PRO A 250 8.61 2.99 15.04
C PRO A 250 8.71 3.84 16.31
N VAL A 251 9.90 3.87 16.91
CA VAL A 251 10.20 4.57 18.16
C VAL A 251 11.19 5.70 18.01
N ALA A 252 11.90 5.78 16.90
CA ALA A 252 12.82 6.88 16.57
C ALA A 252 13.17 6.84 15.08
N ALA A 253 13.73 7.92 14.58
CA ALA A 253 14.39 7.95 13.28
C ALA A 253 15.64 8.82 13.32
N SER A 254 16.60 8.50 12.43
CA SER A 254 17.77 9.32 12.12
C SER A 254 18.06 9.25 10.62
N GLY A 255 18.67 10.26 10.06
CA GLY A 255 18.98 10.22 8.63
C GLY A 255 19.65 11.47 8.12
N TYR A 256 19.89 11.46 6.82
CA TYR A 256 20.46 12.59 6.08
C TYR A 256 19.73 12.75 4.76
N SER A 257 19.64 13.99 4.30
CA SER A 257 19.06 14.32 3.02
C SER A 257 19.87 15.41 2.32
N ALA A 258 19.93 15.37 1.01
CA ALA A 258 20.69 16.33 0.22
C ALA A 258 20.00 16.63 -1.11
N LEU A 259 20.21 17.85 -1.61
CA LEU A 259 19.92 18.23 -2.99
C LEU A 259 21.19 18.02 -3.83
N VAL A 260 21.27 16.89 -4.52
CA VAL A 260 22.47 16.43 -5.22
C VAL A 260 22.48 16.90 -6.67
N ASN A 261 21.39 16.70 -7.41
CA ASN A 261 21.38 16.87 -8.87
C ASN A 261 20.37 17.91 -9.38
N TRP A 262 19.13 17.88 -8.91
CA TRP A 262 18.03 18.66 -9.51
C TRP A 262 18.01 20.11 -8.98
N LYS A 263 18.92 20.96 -9.51
CA LYS A 263 19.00 22.39 -9.18
C LYS A 263 17.99 23.22 -9.99
N ASP A 264 16.71 22.91 -9.87
CA ASP A 264 15.61 23.46 -10.64
C ASP A 264 14.71 24.41 -9.80
N GLY A 265 15.28 24.99 -8.74
CA GLY A 265 14.57 25.93 -7.86
C GLY A 265 13.79 25.25 -6.72
N ARG A 266 13.93 23.93 -6.56
CA ARG A 266 13.37 23.22 -5.39
C ARG A 266 14.21 23.46 -4.14
N ASP A 267 13.56 23.35 -2.99
CA ASP A 267 14.23 23.26 -1.68
C ASP A 267 14.07 21.88 -1.03
N VAL A 268 13.25 21.00 -1.61
CA VAL A 268 13.10 19.58 -1.19
C VAL A 268 14.29 18.77 -1.68
N PRO A 269 14.99 18.02 -0.81
CA PRO A 269 16.06 17.10 -1.18
C PRO A 269 15.63 16.08 -2.25
N ASP A 270 16.55 15.75 -3.14
CA ASP A 270 16.35 14.74 -4.18
C ASP A 270 16.97 13.38 -3.83
N THR A 271 17.65 13.30 -2.68
CA THR A 271 18.27 12.09 -2.15
C THR A 271 18.14 12.06 -0.64
N VAL A 272 17.79 10.89 -0.09
CA VAL A 272 17.61 10.67 1.34
C VAL A 272 18.05 9.27 1.76
N GLN A 273 18.67 9.17 2.95
CA GLN A 273 18.92 7.92 3.66
C GLN A 273 18.44 8.09 5.10
N CYS A 274 17.66 7.13 5.58
CA CYS A 274 17.06 7.19 6.89
C CYS A 274 17.11 5.82 7.58
N VAL A 275 17.42 5.80 8.87
CA VAL A 275 17.28 4.65 9.75
C VAL A 275 16.09 4.89 10.66
N ILE A 276 15.09 4.03 10.58
CA ILE A 276 13.87 4.06 11.40
C ILE A 276 13.98 2.94 12.40
N GLU A 277 13.87 3.28 13.67
CA GLU A 277 14.05 2.34 14.78
C GLU A 277 12.69 1.79 15.24
N TYR A 278 12.64 0.49 15.42
CA TYR A 278 11.49 -0.23 15.98
C TYR A 278 11.85 -0.82 17.36
N PRO A 279 10.86 -1.21 18.17
CA PRO A 279 11.10 -2.00 19.38
C PRO A 279 11.93 -3.25 19.10
N ASN A 280 12.52 -3.83 20.16
CA ASN A 280 13.35 -5.04 20.08
C ASN A 280 14.60 -4.89 19.19
N ASN A 281 15.09 -3.67 19.06
CA ASN A 281 16.30 -3.34 18.28
C ASN A 281 16.19 -3.61 16.77
N VAL A 282 15.01 -3.80 16.22
CA VAL A 282 14.82 -3.87 14.76
C VAL A 282 15.06 -2.50 14.13
N ARG A 283 15.74 -2.47 13.00
CA ARG A 283 16.03 -1.25 12.23
C ARG A 283 15.51 -1.41 10.81
N MET A 284 14.81 -0.37 10.33
CA MET A 284 14.49 -0.22 8.91
C MET A 284 15.45 0.82 8.32
N ILE A 285 16.20 0.43 7.31
CA ILE A 285 17.02 1.33 6.51
C ILE A 285 16.21 1.68 5.26
N PHE A 286 15.89 2.95 5.09
CA PHE A 286 15.23 3.46 3.89
C PHE A 286 16.16 4.38 3.11
N SER A 287 16.29 4.13 1.80
CA SER A 287 17.00 5.01 0.89
C SER A 287 16.15 5.34 -0.33
N SER A 288 16.24 6.60 -0.77
CA SER A 288 15.55 7.02 -2.00
C SER A 288 16.32 8.11 -2.72
N THR A 289 16.36 8.03 -4.04
CA THR A 289 16.95 9.08 -4.86
C THR A 289 16.18 9.29 -6.17
N LEU A 290 16.07 10.57 -6.56
CA LEU A 290 15.57 10.99 -7.86
C LEU A 290 16.69 11.12 -8.92
N VAL A 291 17.93 10.74 -8.59
CA VAL A 291 19.11 10.90 -9.45
C VAL A 291 19.42 9.64 -10.25
N SER A 292 19.07 8.48 -9.73
CA SER A 292 19.34 7.17 -10.33
C SER A 292 18.09 6.28 -10.29
N SER A 293 17.97 5.37 -11.25
CA SER A 293 16.92 4.33 -11.25
C SER A 293 17.46 2.95 -10.90
N PHE A 294 18.69 2.87 -10.36
CA PHE A 294 19.29 1.58 -10.07
C PHE A 294 18.47 0.78 -9.05
N SER A 295 18.14 -0.47 -9.40
CA SER A 295 17.37 -1.42 -8.59
C SER A 295 15.94 -1.00 -8.24
N GLU A 296 15.46 0.15 -8.74
CA GLU A 296 14.08 0.65 -8.58
C GLU A 296 13.55 0.59 -7.14
N SER A 297 12.50 -0.20 -6.88
CA SER A 297 11.83 -0.31 -5.59
C SER A 297 11.87 -1.74 -5.06
N PHE A 298 12.21 -1.88 -3.78
CA PHE A 298 12.11 -3.14 -3.05
C PHE A 298 12.00 -2.90 -1.54
N THR A 299 11.55 -3.94 -0.82
CA THR A 299 11.67 -4.05 0.64
C THR A 299 12.17 -5.46 0.98
N VAL A 300 13.22 -5.57 1.76
CA VAL A 300 13.78 -6.84 2.25
C VAL A 300 13.62 -6.90 3.75
N PHE A 301 12.93 -7.92 4.24
CA PHE A 301 12.84 -8.25 5.66
C PHE A 301 13.84 -9.37 5.94
N GLN A 302 14.70 -9.18 6.92
CA GLN A 302 15.70 -10.16 7.33
C GLN A 302 15.43 -10.60 8.77
N GLY A 303 15.37 -11.89 8.98
CA GLY A 303 15.15 -12.50 10.28
C GLY A 303 16.04 -13.72 10.50
N SER A 304 15.97 -14.31 11.69
CA SER A 304 16.84 -15.44 12.06
C SER A 304 16.60 -16.72 11.27
N ASN A 305 15.44 -16.88 10.66
CA ASN A 305 15.09 -18.11 9.93
C ASN A 305 15.06 -17.91 8.40
N SER A 306 14.80 -16.69 7.96
CA SER A 306 14.74 -16.40 6.53
C SER A 306 14.81 -14.91 6.24
N SER A 307 15.11 -14.59 4.98
CA SER A 307 15.01 -13.27 4.39
C SER A 307 13.88 -13.25 3.35
N LEU A 308 13.04 -12.20 3.39
CA LEU A 308 11.91 -12.02 2.49
C LEU A 308 12.15 -10.80 1.61
N ILE A 309 12.33 -11.02 0.31
CA ILE A 309 12.50 -9.96 -0.68
C ILE A 309 11.13 -9.64 -1.28
N MET A 310 10.70 -8.38 -1.17
CA MET A 310 9.44 -7.87 -1.70
C MET A 310 9.70 -6.87 -2.82
N ARG A 311 9.14 -7.14 -4.00
CA ARG A 311 8.96 -6.17 -5.08
C ARG A 311 7.48 -6.03 -5.40
N GLU A 312 7.08 -5.05 -6.16
CA GLU A 312 5.66 -4.75 -6.41
C GLU A 312 4.88 -5.98 -6.92
N LYS A 313 5.49 -6.78 -7.78
CA LYS A 313 4.86 -7.92 -8.46
C LYS A 313 5.48 -9.27 -8.14
N ARG A 314 6.63 -9.31 -7.50
CA ARG A 314 7.37 -10.53 -7.18
C ARG A 314 7.90 -10.50 -5.76
N SER A 315 7.95 -11.67 -5.14
CA SER A 315 8.54 -11.85 -3.82
C SER A 315 9.22 -13.21 -3.72
N TRP A 316 10.27 -13.26 -2.93
CA TRP A 316 11.04 -14.48 -2.69
C TRP A 316 11.37 -14.61 -1.22
N LEU A 317 11.26 -15.84 -0.71
CA LEU A 317 11.72 -16.24 0.61
C LEU A 317 13.04 -16.99 0.47
N ILE A 318 14.10 -16.50 1.07
CA ILE A 318 15.42 -17.15 1.14
C ILE A 318 15.58 -17.64 2.57
N LYS A 319 15.80 -18.95 2.74
CA LYS A 319 15.91 -19.57 4.06
C LYS A 319 17.34 -19.60 4.55
N GLU A 320 17.53 -19.42 5.87
CA GLU A 320 18.79 -19.73 6.50
C GLU A 320 19.01 -21.25 6.60
N ALA A 321 20.29 -21.68 6.56
CA ALA A 321 20.65 -23.08 6.49
C ALA A 321 20.21 -23.91 7.70
N ASP A 322 20.12 -23.28 8.88
CA ASP A 322 19.73 -23.90 10.14
C ASP A 322 18.25 -23.71 10.49
N SER A 323 17.48 -23.07 9.59
CA SER A 323 16.06 -22.83 9.83
C SER A 323 15.22 -24.10 9.74
N PRO A 324 14.13 -24.24 10.52
CA PRO A 324 13.25 -25.39 10.48
C PRO A 324 12.66 -25.61 9.09
N LEU A 325 12.54 -26.86 8.65
CA LEU A 325 11.83 -27.22 7.43
C LEU A 325 10.33 -26.92 7.60
N LEU A 326 9.77 -26.22 6.64
CA LEU A 326 8.33 -25.99 6.54
C LEU A 326 7.74 -26.99 5.55
N GLY A 327 6.71 -27.73 5.94
CA GLY A 327 6.17 -28.84 5.13
C GLY A 327 5.78 -28.47 3.69
N TRP A 328 5.42 -27.19 3.44
CA TRP A 328 5.06 -26.69 2.12
C TRP A 328 6.27 -26.37 1.22
N GLU A 329 7.49 -26.23 1.77
CA GLU A 329 8.70 -25.85 1.01
C GLU A 329 9.10 -26.88 -0.02
N VAL A 330 8.79 -28.14 0.22
CA VAL A 330 9.14 -29.27 -0.66
C VAL A 330 8.47 -29.14 -2.03
N TYR A 331 7.30 -28.47 -2.06
CA TYR A 331 6.50 -28.28 -3.28
C TYR A 331 6.62 -26.86 -3.83
N ALA A 332 7.36 -25.98 -3.16
CA ALA A 332 7.49 -24.60 -3.57
C ALA A 332 8.39 -24.48 -4.81
N ARG A 333 8.01 -23.55 -5.70
CA ARG A 333 8.86 -23.18 -6.84
C ARG A 333 10.12 -22.48 -6.31
N LYS A 334 11.28 -22.95 -6.75
CA LYS A 334 12.58 -22.37 -6.42
C LYS A 334 13.13 -21.62 -7.62
N GLU A 335 13.71 -20.46 -7.36
CA GLU A 335 14.37 -19.61 -8.34
C GLU A 335 15.72 -19.16 -7.80
N GLU A 336 16.68 -18.89 -8.68
CA GLU A 336 17.93 -18.26 -8.29
C GLU A 336 17.72 -16.76 -8.14
N VAL A 337 18.07 -16.22 -6.98
CA VAL A 337 17.93 -14.79 -6.62
C VAL A 337 19.20 -14.36 -5.90
N HIS A 338 19.99 -13.47 -6.50
CA HIS A 338 21.27 -12.98 -5.94
C HIS A 338 22.25 -14.10 -5.56
N ASN A 339 22.36 -15.14 -6.39
CA ASN A 339 23.17 -16.36 -6.14
C ASN A 339 22.67 -17.24 -4.98
N GLU A 340 21.46 -17.01 -4.50
CA GLU A 340 20.80 -17.79 -3.47
C GLU A 340 19.59 -18.53 -4.03
N THR A 341 19.19 -19.62 -3.37
CA THR A 341 17.94 -20.32 -3.72
C THR A 341 16.77 -19.63 -3.04
N GLY A 342 15.99 -18.89 -3.80
CA GLY A 342 14.76 -18.24 -3.35
C GLY A 342 13.52 -19.07 -3.62
N ILE A 343 12.61 -19.16 -2.66
CA ILE A 343 11.27 -19.69 -2.84
C ILE A 343 10.38 -18.58 -3.38
N ALA A 344 9.89 -18.76 -4.62
CA ALA A 344 9.00 -17.78 -5.23
C ALA A 344 7.65 -17.76 -4.51
N MET A 345 7.25 -16.59 -4.01
CA MET A 345 5.96 -16.34 -3.37
C MET A 345 4.95 -15.92 -4.44
N VAL A 346 4.02 -16.80 -4.76
CA VAL A 346 3.06 -16.59 -5.85
C VAL A 346 1.70 -16.24 -5.29
N ALA A 347 1.20 -15.04 -5.63
CA ALA A 347 -0.17 -14.67 -5.31
C ALA A 347 -1.15 -15.66 -5.97
N ASP A 348 -2.21 -16.01 -5.27
CA ASP A 348 -3.27 -16.94 -5.74
C ASP A 348 -2.80 -18.37 -6.06
N ALA A 349 -1.65 -18.80 -5.55
CA ALA A 349 -1.15 -20.17 -5.76
C ALA A 349 -2.21 -21.22 -5.42
N THR A 350 -3.00 -21.04 -4.37
CA THR A 350 -4.08 -21.95 -3.97
C THR A 350 -5.16 -22.06 -5.04
N LYS A 351 -5.63 -20.95 -5.61
CA LYS A 351 -6.63 -20.94 -6.69
C LYS A 351 -6.12 -21.60 -7.97
N ILE A 352 -4.84 -21.36 -8.28
CA ILE A 352 -4.17 -21.97 -9.44
C ILE A 352 -4.12 -23.50 -9.28
N ILE A 353 -3.81 -23.99 -8.09
CA ILE A 353 -3.80 -25.42 -7.76
C ILE A 353 -5.22 -26.00 -7.80
N GLU A 354 -6.20 -25.33 -7.24
CA GLU A 354 -7.62 -25.75 -7.27
C GLU A 354 -8.16 -25.82 -8.70
N ALA A 355 -7.69 -24.93 -9.58
CA ALA A 355 -7.98 -24.98 -11.02
C ALA A 355 -7.23 -26.08 -11.78
N GLY A 356 -6.48 -26.95 -11.08
CA GLY A 356 -5.71 -28.04 -11.68
C GLY A 356 -4.45 -27.61 -12.43
N LYS A 357 -4.01 -26.35 -12.22
CA LYS A 357 -2.79 -25.81 -12.82
C LYS A 357 -1.63 -25.80 -11.82
N GLU A 358 -0.39 -25.79 -12.32
CA GLU A 358 0.78 -25.66 -11.47
C GLU A 358 1.16 -24.17 -11.35
N PRO A 359 1.25 -23.61 -10.13
CA PRO A 359 1.66 -22.23 -9.92
C PRO A 359 3.02 -21.94 -10.58
N GLY A 360 3.04 -20.94 -11.47
CA GLY A 360 4.25 -20.47 -12.12
C GLY A 360 4.75 -21.27 -13.32
N LYS A 361 4.06 -22.32 -13.78
CA LYS A 361 4.45 -23.03 -15.03
C LYS A 361 4.10 -22.25 -16.30
N ASP A 362 3.03 -21.48 -16.25
CA ASP A 362 2.54 -20.66 -17.38
C ASP A 362 3.03 -19.18 -17.31
N GLY A 363 4.06 -18.90 -16.49
CA GLY A 363 4.67 -17.57 -16.38
C GLY A 363 3.89 -16.59 -15.47
N SER A 364 2.72 -16.94 -15.00
CA SER A 364 1.84 -16.07 -14.21
C SER A 364 2.18 -16.06 -12.70
N VAL A 365 3.39 -15.66 -12.34
CA VAL A 365 3.76 -15.40 -10.94
C VAL A 365 3.36 -13.99 -10.48
N GLU A 366 2.97 -13.13 -11.42
CA GLU A 366 2.63 -11.74 -11.13
C GLU A 366 1.12 -11.57 -10.90
N PRO A 367 0.72 -10.66 -9.97
CA PRO A 367 -0.67 -10.31 -9.81
C PRO A 367 -1.27 -9.78 -11.12
N THR A 368 -2.47 -10.22 -11.49
CA THR A 368 -3.17 -9.78 -12.71
C THR A 368 -3.69 -8.34 -12.61
N GLN A 369 -3.92 -7.86 -11.38
CA GLN A 369 -4.45 -6.54 -11.09
C GLN A 369 -3.43 -5.70 -10.31
N THR A 370 -3.42 -4.39 -10.56
CA THR A 370 -2.58 -3.45 -9.83
C THR A 370 -3.04 -3.27 -8.39
N ALA A 371 -2.14 -2.91 -7.48
CA ALA A 371 -2.47 -2.58 -6.10
C ALA A 371 -3.48 -1.43 -6.01
N LEU A 372 -3.38 -0.43 -6.89
CA LEU A 372 -4.34 0.67 -6.98
C LEU A 372 -5.74 0.17 -7.35
N TYR A 373 -5.87 -0.65 -8.40
CA TYR A 373 -7.17 -1.22 -8.79
C TYR A 373 -7.80 -1.99 -7.61
N LEU A 374 -7.03 -2.86 -6.96
CA LEU A 374 -7.51 -3.66 -5.83
C LEU A 374 -7.87 -2.80 -4.61
N ALA A 375 -7.16 -1.68 -4.39
CA ALA A 375 -7.48 -0.75 -3.31
C ALA A 375 -8.82 -0.03 -3.55
N LEU A 376 -9.08 0.41 -4.78
CA LEU A 376 -10.31 1.11 -5.16
C LEU A 376 -11.51 0.15 -5.20
N ASP A 377 -11.34 -1.03 -5.77
CA ASP A 377 -12.40 -2.06 -5.79
C ASP A 377 -12.71 -2.55 -4.37
N GLY A 378 -11.68 -2.80 -3.55
CA GLY A 378 -11.84 -3.16 -2.15
C GLY A 378 -12.55 -2.09 -1.32
N PHE A 379 -12.31 -0.81 -1.61
CA PHE A 379 -13.04 0.29 -0.98
C PHE A 379 -14.53 0.29 -1.36
N ALA A 380 -14.84 0.13 -2.65
CA ALA A 380 -16.21 0.03 -3.11
C ALA A 380 -16.96 -1.16 -2.46
N ARG A 381 -16.29 -2.31 -2.34
CA ARG A 381 -16.84 -3.48 -1.66
C ARG A 381 -17.07 -3.24 -0.17
N ALA A 382 -16.10 -2.61 0.52
CA ALA A 382 -16.22 -2.27 1.94
C ALA A 382 -17.44 -1.38 2.21
N ILE A 383 -17.75 -0.44 1.29
CA ILE A 383 -18.97 0.39 1.37
C ILE A 383 -20.24 -0.47 1.25
N ARG A 384 -20.29 -1.40 0.31
CA ARG A 384 -21.51 -2.23 0.06
C ARG A 384 -21.72 -3.32 1.09
N THR A 385 -20.65 -3.86 1.68
CA THR A 385 -20.71 -4.96 2.64
C THR A 385 -20.62 -4.52 4.10
N ASP A 386 -20.44 -3.23 4.34
CA ASP A 386 -20.14 -2.65 5.65
C ASP A 386 -18.87 -3.22 6.31
N ALA A 387 -17.98 -3.81 5.53
CA ALA A 387 -16.73 -4.38 6.02
C ALA A 387 -15.70 -3.29 6.37
N ALA A 388 -14.64 -3.68 7.08
CA ALA A 388 -13.48 -2.83 7.30
C ALA A 388 -12.72 -2.57 6.00
N THR A 389 -12.17 -1.35 5.84
CA THR A 389 -11.33 -1.01 4.70
C THR A 389 -9.93 -1.62 4.86
N PRO A 390 -9.22 -1.95 3.77
CA PRO A 390 -7.87 -2.52 3.82
C PRO A 390 -6.84 -1.66 4.58
N SER A 391 -7.02 -0.35 4.56
CA SER A 391 -6.19 0.63 5.27
C SER A 391 -7.09 1.71 5.88
N SER A 392 -7.20 1.70 7.20
CA SER A 392 -8.04 2.64 7.94
C SER A 392 -7.44 4.04 8.00
N ALA A 393 -8.21 5.01 8.52
CA ALA A 393 -7.70 6.34 8.85
C ALA A 393 -6.55 6.27 9.89
N LEU A 394 -6.64 5.35 10.86
CA LEU A 394 -5.59 5.15 11.85
C LEU A 394 -4.29 4.64 11.22
N ASP A 395 -4.38 3.68 10.29
CA ASP A 395 -3.21 3.20 9.55
C ASP A 395 -2.52 4.33 8.79
N GLY A 396 -3.32 5.14 8.07
CA GLY A 396 -2.83 6.32 7.36
C GLY A 396 -2.22 7.36 8.29
N TYR A 397 -2.83 7.60 9.44
CA TYR A 397 -2.33 8.51 10.46
C TYR A 397 -0.97 8.07 10.99
N VAL A 398 -0.87 6.82 11.47
CA VAL A 398 0.38 6.27 12.02
C VAL A 398 1.51 6.33 11.00
N ALA A 399 1.26 5.93 9.76
CA ALA A 399 2.26 5.98 8.70
C ALA A 399 2.66 7.44 8.38
N THR A 400 1.70 8.36 8.32
CA THR A 400 1.95 9.79 8.06
C THR A 400 2.80 10.42 9.16
N VAL A 401 2.45 10.22 10.44
CA VAL A 401 3.21 10.75 11.58
C VAL A 401 4.65 10.25 11.57
N ALA A 402 4.83 8.94 11.39
CA ALA A 402 6.15 8.33 11.39
C ALA A 402 7.04 8.89 10.26
N THR A 403 6.48 9.08 9.06
CA THR A 403 7.23 9.62 7.92
C THR A 403 7.53 11.11 8.05
N ILE A 404 6.62 11.91 8.62
CA ILE A 404 6.89 13.32 8.93
C ILE A 404 8.09 13.42 9.88
N LYS A 405 8.08 12.66 10.98
CA LYS A 405 9.18 12.68 11.96
C LYS A 405 10.49 12.12 11.41
N ALA A 406 10.43 11.11 10.56
CA ALA A 406 11.60 10.60 9.86
C ALA A 406 12.17 11.62 8.85
N ASN A 407 11.31 12.38 8.17
CA ASN A 407 11.75 13.45 7.27
C ASN A 407 12.37 14.63 8.03
N GLU A 408 11.79 15.01 9.18
CA GLU A 408 12.38 16.01 10.08
C GLU A 408 13.78 15.58 10.54
N ALA A 409 13.94 14.31 10.95
CA ALA A 409 15.26 13.76 11.37
C ALA A 409 16.28 13.81 10.23
N ALA A 410 15.88 13.44 9.01
CA ALA A 410 16.78 13.46 7.85
C ALA A 410 17.16 14.87 7.41
N LEU A 411 16.24 15.83 7.51
CA LEU A 411 16.53 17.25 7.22
C LEU A 411 17.44 17.88 8.26
N ALA A 412 17.28 17.52 9.54
CA ALA A 412 18.10 18.02 10.64
C ALA A 412 19.45 17.29 10.78
N GLY A 413 19.61 16.12 10.16
CA GLY A 413 20.80 15.27 10.34
C GLY A 413 20.95 14.74 11.77
N THR A 414 19.85 14.57 12.51
CA THR A 414 19.85 14.20 13.93
C THR A 414 18.90 13.04 14.18
N ARG A 415 19.11 12.35 15.32
CA ARG A 415 18.16 11.35 15.80
C ARG A 415 16.99 12.01 16.53
N ILE A 416 15.78 11.70 16.11
CA ILE A 416 14.53 12.14 16.76
C ILE A 416 13.87 10.91 17.40
N PRO A 417 13.77 10.84 18.73
CA PRO A 417 12.93 9.86 19.41
C PRO A 417 11.45 10.19 19.18
N PHE A 418 10.62 9.17 18.96
CA PHE A 418 9.20 9.36 18.73
C PHE A 418 8.44 9.29 20.05
N ASP A 419 7.67 10.33 20.33
CA ASP A 419 6.75 10.33 21.47
C ASP A 419 5.54 9.43 21.15
N LYS A 420 5.19 8.53 22.07
CA LYS A 420 4.05 7.63 21.91
C LYS A 420 2.74 8.38 21.73
N SER A 421 2.60 9.56 22.37
CA SER A 421 1.41 10.40 22.26
C SER A 421 1.14 10.89 20.81
N TRP A 422 2.17 10.91 19.97
CA TRP A 422 1.99 11.27 18.56
C TRP A 422 1.18 10.24 17.79
N PHE A 423 1.13 8.99 18.22
CA PHE A 423 0.40 7.90 17.58
C PHE A 423 -0.97 7.63 18.21
N GLU A 424 -1.34 8.40 19.25
CA GLU A 424 -2.61 8.26 19.93
C GLU A 424 -3.63 9.27 19.38
N LEU A 425 -4.86 8.82 19.13
CA LEU A 425 -6.00 9.66 18.79
C LEU A 425 -6.77 9.99 20.08
N LYS A 426 -6.33 11.04 20.77
CA LYS A 426 -6.99 11.57 21.96
C LYS A 426 -7.34 13.03 21.74
#